data_3a4b47cd9be29fec470517c890f8701f
#
_entry.id   3a4b47cd9be29fec470517c890f8701f
#
_cell.length_a   1.000
_cell.length_b   1.000
_cell.length_c   1.000
_cell.angle_alpha   90.00
_cell.angle_beta   90.00
_cell.angle_gamma   90.00
#
_symmetry.space_group_name_H-M   'P 1'
#
loop_
_entity.id
_entity.type
_entity.pdbx_description
1 polymer ?
#
loop_
_entity_poly.entity_id
_entity_poly.type
_entity_poly.pdbx_seq_one_letter_code
_entity_poly.pdbx_strand_id
1 'polypeptide(L)'
;ANVVVLALDMTEPESAERIASALGGSADAVLCDAAPKLTGIRDLDLAAIEEIWAAALAIALSTLAPAGFLIVKGFPGQESDLFRKELRAVFARVDEVRPEGKRSTSKEFYWVASSRRDAARGSGSPSRMRSEKSEP
;
A
#
# COMPACT_ATOMS: atom_id res chain seq x y z
N ALA A 1 -12.45 -21.91 6.42
CA ALA A 1 -11.66 -22.37 7.44
C ALA A 1 -10.55 -21.45 7.82
N ASN A 2 -9.72 -21.02 6.89
CA ASN A 2 -8.64 -20.12 7.26
C ASN A 2 -8.82 -18.74 6.65
N VAL A 3 -10.04 -18.29 6.50
CA VAL A 3 -10.35 -16.97 6.01
C VAL A 3 -11.18 -16.25 7.05
N VAL A 4 -10.77 -15.02 7.37
CA VAL A 4 -11.52 -14.18 8.28
C VAL A 4 -12.07 -13.01 7.47
N VAL A 5 -13.36 -12.74 7.60
CA VAL A 5 -13.99 -11.65 6.88
C VAL A 5 -14.33 -10.56 7.88
N LEU A 6 -13.92 -9.34 7.58
CA LEU A 6 -14.22 -8.21 8.43
C LEU A 6 -15.12 -7.24 7.66
N ALA A 7 -16.23 -6.84 8.30
CA ALA A 7 -17.11 -5.85 7.71
C ALA A 7 -16.68 -4.49 8.25
N LEU A 8 -15.86 -3.79 7.46
CA LEU A 8 -15.41 -2.48 7.88
C LEU A 8 -15.12 -1.63 6.63
N ASP A 9 -14.99 -0.34 6.84
CA ASP A 9 -14.64 0.58 5.77
C ASP A 9 -13.14 0.78 5.86
N MET A 10 -12.42 0.37 4.82
CA MET A 10 -10.95 0.40 4.86
C MET A 10 -10.41 1.81 5.01
N THR A 11 -11.18 2.84 4.68
CA THR A 11 -10.70 4.21 4.77
C THR A 11 -10.87 4.81 6.16
N GLU A 12 -11.54 4.10 7.08
CA GLU A 12 -11.66 4.59 8.44
C GLU A 12 -10.33 4.47 9.17
N PRO A 13 -10.01 5.43 10.03
CA PRO A 13 -8.68 5.44 10.67
C PRO A 13 -8.35 4.19 11.46
N GLU A 14 -9.34 3.54 12.06
CA GLU A 14 -9.07 2.39 12.89
C GLU A 14 -9.01 1.08 12.11
N SER A 15 -9.23 1.12 10.80
CA SER A 15 -9.29 -0.12 10.03
C SER A 15 -7.96 -0.85 9.98
N ALA A 16 -6.87 -0.13 9.83
CA ALA A 16 -5.56 -0.78 9.78
C ALA A 16 -5.28 -1.55 11.06
N GLU A 17 -5.63 -0.97 12.21
CA GLU A 17 -5.41 -1.62 13.47
C GLU A 17 -6.31 -2.84 13.65
N ARG A 18 -7.55 -2.71 13.22
CA ARG A 18 -8.48 -3.84 13.32
C ARG A 18 -8.05 -5.00 12.43
N ILE A 19 -7.55 -4.70 11.24
CA ILE A 19 -7.07 -5.73 10.34
C ILE A 19 -5.83 -6.40 10.95
N ALA A 20 -4.91 -5.61 11.48
CA ALA A 20 -3.71 -6.17 12.08
C ALA A 20 -4.05 -7.08 13.26
N SER A 21 -5.03 -6.66 14.06
CA SER A 21 -5.44 -7.45 15.20
C SER A 21 -6.06 -8.76 14.76
N ALA A 22 -6.93 -8.73 13.76
CA ALA A 22 -7.57 -9.94 13.28
C ALA A 22 -6.57 -10.89 12.63
N LEU A 23 -5.54 -10.32 12.01
CA LEU A 23 -4.54 -11.14 11.35
C LEU A 23 -3.68 -11.89 12.38
N GLY A 24 -3.42 -11.29 13.50
CA GLY A 24 -2.67 -11.95 14.56
C GLY A 24 -1.19 -12.13 14.27
N GLY A 25 -0.68 -11.41 13.30
CA GLY A 25 0.72 -11.51 12.94
C GLY A 25 0.96 -10.62 11.74
N SER A 26 2.00 -10.86 10.99
CA SER A 26 2.26 -10.03 9.82
C SER A 26 1.71 -10.70 8.57
N ALA A 27 1.51 -9.91 7.54
CA ALA A 27 1.01 -10.40 6.27
C ALA A 27 2.14 -10.54 5.28
N ASP A 28 2.05 -11.55 4.43
CA ASP A 28 3.02 -11.70 3.35
C ASP A 28 2.65 -10.85 2.15
N ALA A 29 1.38 -10.53 2.01
CA ALA A 29 0.92 -9.70 0.91
C ALA A 29 -0.33 -8.95 1.33
N VAL A 30 -0.45 -7.73 0.81
CA VAL A 30 -1.67 -6.95 0.95
C VAL A 30 -2.13 -6.62 -0.48
N LEU A 31 -3.37 -6.98 -0.79
CA LEU A 31 -3.91 -6.72 -2.11
C LEU A 31 -5.11 -5.80 -1.98
N CYS A 32 -5.10 -4.72 -2.72
CA CYS A 32 -6.19 -3.77 -2.71
C CYS A 32 -6.73 -3.59 -4.13
N ASP A 33 -7.90 -4.15 -4.37
CA ASP A 33 -8.54 -4.04 -5.67
C ASP A 33 -9.80 -3.20 -5.54
N ALA A 34 -9.81 -2.30 -4.59
CA ALA A 34 -10.99 -1.49 -4.31
C ALA A 34 -11.08 -0.30 -5.26
N ALA A 35 -12.27 0.10 -5.56
CA ALA A 35 -12.52 1.28 -6.37
C ALA A 35 -13.74 1.98 -5.78
N PRO A 36 -13.78 3.30 -5.82
CA PRO A 36 -14.94 3.99 -5.29
C PRO A 36 -16.08 3.92 -6.28
N LYS A 37 -17.29 4.17 -5.78
CA LYS A 37 -18.41 4.33 -6.67
C LYS A 37 -18.27 5.69 -7.30
N LEU A 38 -18.14 5.75 -8.62
CA LEU A 38 -17.89 7.02 -9.28
C LEU A 38 -19.16 7.84 -9.36
N THR A 39 -19.02 9.14 -9.10
CA THR A 39 -20.16 10.07 -9.14
C THR A 39 -20.23 10.81 -10.45
N GLY A 40 -19.17 10.81 -11.23
CA GLY A 40 -19.09 11.62 -12.44
C GLY A 40 -18.54 13.01 -12.16
N ILE A 41 -18.32 13.36 -10.91
CA ILE A 41 -17.73 14.65 -10.56
C ILE A 41 -16.26 14.42 -10.31
N ARG A 42 -15.42 14.98 -11.20
CA ARG A 42 -14.02 14.64 -11.23
C ARG A 42 -13.30 14.81 -9.90
N ASP A 43 -13.48 15.95 -9.24
CA ASP A 43 -12.73 16.18 -8.01
C ASP A 43 -13.17 15.25 -6.89
N LEU A 44 -14.44 14.94 -6.82
CA LEU A 44 -14.92 14.01 -5.80
C LEU A 44 -14.42 12.61 -6.05
N ASP A 45 -14.40 12.21 -7.32
CA ASP A 45 -13.97 10.87 -7.66
C ASP A 45 -12.48 10.70 -7.41
N LEU A 46 -11.67 11.72 -7.72
CA LEU A 46 -10.26 11.65 -7.46
C LEU A 46 -9.98 11.60 -5.96
N ALA A 47 -10.69 12.39 -5.18
CA ALA A 47 -10.50 12.37 -3.73
C ALA A 47 -10.81 11.00 -3.16
N ALA A 48 -11.85 10.35 -3.67
CA ALA A 48 -12.22 9.03 -3.19
C ALA A 48 -11.15 7.99 -3.56
N ILE A 49 -10.58 8.10 -4.75
CA ILE A 49 -9.52 7.19 -5.16
C ILE A 49 -8.28 7.40 -4.29
N GLU A 50 -7.94 8.65 -4.01
CA GLU A 50 -6.76 8.93 -3.20
C GLU A 50 -6.94 8.43 -1.78
N GLU A 51 -8.16 8.48 -1.25
CA GLU A 51 -8.41 7.94 0.07
C GLU A 51 -8.18 6.44 0.12
N ILE A 52 -8.60 5.74 -0.93
CA ILE A 52 -8.40 4.30 -0.99
C ILE A 52 -6.90 3.98 -1.06
N TRP A 53 -6.15 4.73 -1.88
CA TRP A 53 -4.72 4.51 -1.99
C TRP A 53 -4.02 4.74 -0.66
N ALA A 54 -4.37 5.83 0.02
CA ALA A 54 -3.76 6.14 1.31
C ALA A 54 -4.09 5.07 2.34
N ALA A 55 -5.32 4.58 2.34
CA ALA A 55 -5.72 3.54 3.26
C ALA A 55 -4.98 2.24 2.98
N ALA A 56 -4.82 1.89 1.70
CA ALA A 56 -4.11 0.67 1.34
C ALA A 56 -2.66 0.73 1.83
N LEU A 57 -2.02 1.88 1.66
CA LEU A 57 -0.65 2.04 2.12
C LEU A 57 -0.57 1.97 3.64
N ALA A 58 -1.51 2.60 4.33
CA ALA A 58 -1.53 2.56 5.80
C ALA A 58 -1.71 1.13 6.31
N ILE A 59 -2.60 0.37 5.68
CA ILE A 59 -2.83 -1.01 6.06
C ILE A 59 -1.56 -1.82 5.81
N ALA A 60 -0.91 -1.60 4.67
CA ALA A 60 0.31 -2.31 4.35
C ALA A 60 1.42 -2.00 5.35
N LEU A 61 1.56 -0.72 5.73
CA LEU A 61 2.59 -0.37 6.68
C LEU A 61 2.34 -0.98 8.06
N SER A 62 1.08 -1.19 8.40
CA SER A 62 0.73 -1.76 9.70
C SER A 62 0.83 -3.27 9.73
N THR A 63 0.73 -3.94 8.59
CA THR A 63 0.57 -5.40 8.59
C THR A 63 1.65 -6.17 7.85
N LEU A 64 2.32 -5.58 6.86
CA LEU A 64 3.23 -6.36 6.04
C LEU A 64 4.48 -6.78 6.79
N ALA A 65 4.85 -8.02 6.57
CA ALA A 65 6.15 -8.50 7.00
C ALA A 65 7.23 -7.75 6.20
N PRO A 66 8.46 -7.73 6.71
CA PRO A 66 9.53 -7.01 6.00
C PRO A 66 9.73 -7.43 4.56
N ALA A 67 9.52 -8.70 4.25
CA ALA A 67 9.68 -9.18 2.88
C ALA A 67 8.36 -9.22 2.12
N GLY A 68 7.30 -8.66 2.70
CA GLY A 68 5.99 -8.69 2.06
C GLY A 68 5.85 -7.69 0.94
N PHE A 69 4.75 -7.77 0.22
CA PHE A 69 4.53 -6.86 -0.88
C PHE A 69 3.10 -6.35 -0.89
N LEU A 70 2.90 -5.23 -1.54
CA LEU A 70 1.60 -4.58 -1.65
C LEU A 70 1.23 -4.49 -3.12
N ILE A 71 0.01 -4.88 -3.46
CA ILE A 71 -0.52 -4.69 -4.80
C ILE A 71 -1.74 -3.80 -4.69
N VAL A 72 -1.74 -2.68 -5.43
CA VAL A 72 -2.83 -1.71 -5.39
C VAL A 72 -3.27 -1.38 -6.79
N LYS A 73 -4.58 -1.41 -7.02
CA LYS A 73 -5.12 -1.01 -8.32
C LYS A 73 -4.90 0.48 -8.50
N GLY A 74 -4.38 0.87 -9.65
CA GLY A 74 -4.14 2.25 -9.99
C GLY A 74 -4.99 2.71 -11.16
N PHE A 75 -5.09 4.00 -11.29
CA PHE A 75 -5.81 4.62 -12.38
C PHE A 75 -4.91 5.69 -12.98
N PRO A 76 -5.00 5.94 -14.29
CA PRO A 76 -4.13 6.93 -14.90
C PRO A 76 -4.45 8.34 -14.43
N GLY A 77 -3.47 9.22 -14.46
CA GLY A 77 -3.65 10.61 -14.08
C GLY A 77 -2.46 11.12 -13.30
N GLN A 78 -2.44 12.43 -13.08
CA GLN A 78 -1.35 13.04 -12.36
C GLN A 78 -1.30 12.59 -10.91
N GLU A 79 -2.46 12.33 -10.34
CA GLU A 79 -2.54 11.89 -8.96
C GLU A 79 -1.84 10.56 -8.77
N SER A 80 -1.84 9.71 -9.79
CA SER A 80 -1.18 8.43 -9.68
C SER A 80 0.33 8.61 -9.65
N ASP A 81 0.87 9.64 -10.30
CA ASP A 81 2.29 9.89 -10.22
C ASP A 81 2.70 10.27 -8.82
N LEU A 82 1.86 11.04 -8.13
CA LEU A 82 2.16 11.42 -6.76
C LEU A 82 2.13 10.21 -5.84
N PHE A 83 1.13 9.35 -6.00
CA PHE A 83 1.05 8.18 -5.15
C PHE A 83 2.19 7.21 -5.45
N ARG A 84 2.61 7.10 -6.71
CA ARG A 84 3.75 6.25 -7.02
C ARG A 84 4.99 6.75 -6.30
N LYS A 85 5.16 8.07 -6.19
CA LYS A 85 6.29 8.60 -5.45
C LYS A 85 6.20 8.26 -3.97
N GLU A 86 4.99 8.28 -3.42
CA GLU A 86 4.81 7.88 -2.03
C GLU A 86 5.18 6.42 -1.84
N LEU A 87 4.78 5.57 -2.78
CA LEU A 87 5.13 4.16 -2.69
C LEU A 87 6.65 3.97 -2.76
N ARG A 88 7.31 4.74 -3.62
CA ARG A 88 8.75 4.61 -3.76
C ARG A 88 9.51 5.14 -2.56
N ALA A 89 8.90 6.00 -1.77
CA ALA A 89 9.52 6.45 -0.54
C ALA A 89 9.54 5.33 0.50
N VAL A 90 8.60 4.40 0.43
CA VAL A 90 8.46 3.33 1.39
C VAL A 90 9.08 2.03 0.89
N PHE A 91 8.95 1.76 -0.40
CA PHE A 91 9.39 0.51 -1.00
C PHE A 91 10.50 0.77 -2.01
N ALA A 92 11.51 -0.08 -2.01
CA ALA A 92 12.61 0.09 -2.94
C ALA A 92 12.22 -0.28 -4.36
N ARG A 93 11.21 -1.12 -4.51
CA ARG A 93 10.79 -1.54 -5.85
C ARG A 93 9.31 -1.31 -6.03
N VAL A 94 8.95 -0.59 -7.08
CA VAL A 94 7.55 -0.33 -7.43
C VAL A 94 7.42 -0.52 -8.93
N ASP A 95 6.64 -1.53 -9.33
CA ASP A 95 6.42 -1.83 -10.73
C ASP A 95 4.98 -1.56 -11.09
N GLU A 96 4.72 -1.22 -12.35
CA GLU A 96 3.36 -1.09 -12.84
C GLU A 96 3.07 -2.26 -13.74
N VAL A 97 1.98 -2.95 -13.46
CA VAL A 97 1.62 -4.16 -14.20
C VAL A 97 0.24 -3.99 -14.78
N ARG A 98 0.10 -4.26 -16.07
CA ARG A 98 -1.20 -4.24 -16.71
C ARG A 98 -1.61 -5.68 -16.95
N PRO A 99 -2.80 -6.05 -16.48
CA PRO A 99 -3.25 -7.43 -16.64
C PRO A 99 -3.34 -7.79 -18.11
N GLU A 100 -2.88 -8.98 -18.42
CA GLU A 100 -2.97 -9.46 -19.79
C GLU A 100 -4.38 -9.88 -20.10
N GLY A 101 -4.75 -9.82 -21.37
CA GLY A 101 -6.07 -10.21 -21.78
C GLY A 101 -7.13 -9.17 -21.53
N LYS A 102 -6.77 -8.04 -20.96
CA LYS A 102 -7.74 -7.01 -20.73
C LYS A 102 -8.05 -6.29 -22.02
N ARG A 103 -9.24 -5.75 -22.11
CA ARG A 103 -9.60 -5.01 -23.29
C ARG A 103 -8.76 -3.77 -23.38
N SER A 104 -8.50 -3.33 -24.59
CA SER A 104 -7.67 -2.16 -24.77
C SER A 104 -8.31 -0.91 -24.20
N THR A 105 -9.61 -0.93 -23.96
CA THR A 105 -10.26 0.24 -23.38
C THR A 105 -10.01 0.38 -21.90
N SER A 106 -9.54 -0.69 -21.25
CA SER A 106 -9.28 -0.62 -19.82
C SER A 106 -8.02 0.18 -19.57
N LYS A 107 -8.08 1.11 -18.65
CA LYS A 107 -6.94 1.93 -18.31
C LYS A 107 -6.39 1.58 -16.95
N GLU A 108 -6.91 0.56 -16.32
CA GLU A 108 -6.47 0.18 -15.01
C GLU A 108 -5.14 -0.54 -15.06
N PHE A 109 -4.36 -0.38 -14.03
CA PHE A 109 -3.13 -1.10 -13.88
C PHE A 109 -2.95 -1.36 -12.39
N TYR A 110 -1.90 -2.09 -12.04
CA TYR A 110 -1.63 -2.35 -10.64
C TYR A 110 -0.22 -1.95 -10.33
N TRP A 111 -0.02 -1.31 -9.18
CA TRP A 111 1.32 -1.13 -8.66
C TRP A 111 1.66 -2.35 -7.83
N VAL A 112 2.86 -2.86 -8.00
CA VAL A 112 3.37 -3.94 -7.17
C VAL A 112 4.58 -3.37 -6.43
N ALA A 113 4.45 -3.18 -5.13
CA ALA A 113 5.48 -2.54 -4.32
C ALA A 113 6.08 -3.56 -3.37
N SER A 114 7.39 -3.65 -3.35
CA SER A 114 8.09 -4.63 -2.53
C SER A 114 9.39 -4.06 -2.02
N SER A 115 10.00 -4.79 -1.10
CA SER A 115 11.28 -4.42 -0.53
C SER A 115 11.16 -3.12 0.28
N ARG A 116 10.52 -3.23 1.43
CA ARG A 116 10.33 -2.06 2.28
C ARG A 116 11.67 -1.49 2.68
N ARG A 117 11.80 -0.19 2.53
CA ARG A 117 13.04 0.48 2.86
C ARG A 117 13.34 0.44 4.34
N ASP A 118 12.26 0.52 5.16
CA ASP A 118 12.45 0.43 6.59
C ASP A 118 13.02 -0.91 6.98
N ALA A 119 12.53 -1.99 6.39
CA ALA A 119 13.04 -3.30 6.70
C ALA A 119 14.50 -3.44 6.35
N ALA A 120 14.89 -2.94 5.18
CA ALA A 120 16.26 -3.03 4.76
C ALA A 120 17.12 -2.17 5.66
N ARG A 121 16.64 -1.00 6.02
CA ARG A 121 17.41 -0.15 6.85
C ARG A 121 17.51 -0.72 8.24
N GLY A 122 16.44 -1.33 8.73
CA GLY A 122 16.46 -1.89 10.06
C GLY A 122 17.45 -3.00 10.22
N SER A 123 17.66 -3.79 9.21
CA SER A 123 18.56 -4.88 9.37
C SER A 123 19.98 -4.40 9.52
N GLY A 124 20.33 -3.29 8.94
CA GLY A 124 21.68 -2.83 9.11
C GLY A 124 21.81 -1.68 10.03
N SER A 125 20.75 -1.03 10.35
CA SER A 125 20.90 0.16 11.05
C SER A 125 21.08 0.10 12.51
N PRO A 126 20.68 -0.89 13.19
CA PRO A 126 20.77 -0.81 14.62
C PRO A 126 22.12 -0.42 15.10
N SER A 127 23.07 -0.93 14.49
CA SER A 127 24.33 -0.60 15.00
C SER A 127 24.73 0.76 14.67
N ARG A 128 24.49 1.18 13.49
CA ARG A 128 25.03 2.37 13.16
C ARG A 128 24.50 3.50 13.90
N MET A 129 23.31 3.52 14.13
CA MET A 129 22.87 4.66 14.72
C MET A 129 23.31 4.85 16.05
N ARG A 130 23.49 3.84 16.79
CA ARG A 130 23.86 4.14 18.08
C ARG A 130 25.23 4.44 18.18
N SER A 131 25.95 4.04 17.27
CA SER A 131 27.30 4.25 17.43
C SER A 131 27.65 5.69 17.41
N GLU A 132 27.09 6.43 16.60
CA GLU A 132 27.47 7.70 16.58
C GLU A 132 27.13 8.43 17.74
N LYS A 133 26.14 8.13 18.33
CA LYS A 133 25.87 8.91 19.42
C LYS A 133 26.72 8.62 20.47
N SER A 134 27.27 7.61 20.43
CA SER A 134 28.08 7.35 21.55
C SER A 134 29.16 8.25 21.67
N GLU A 135 29.54 8.84 20.82
CA GLU A 135 30.58 9.55 20.99
C GLU A 135 30.40 10.73 21.40
N PRO A 136 30.13 11.19 21.58
CA PRO A 136 30.25 12.40 22.11
C PRO A 136 30.52 12.59 23.13
#